data_a4255716451904dc8d724873de5e302a
#
_entry.id   a4255716451904dc8d724873de5e302a
#
_cell.length_a   1.000
_cell.length_b   1.000
_cell.length_c   1.000
_cell.angle_alpha   90.00
_cell.angle_beta   90.00
_cell.angle_gamma   90.00
#
_symmetry.space_group_name_H-M   'P 1'
#
loop_
_entity.id
_entity.type
_entity.pdbx_description
1 polymer ?
#
loop_
_entity_poly.entity_id
_entity_poly.type
_entity_poly.pdbx_seq_one_letter_code
_entity_poly.pdbx_strand_id
1 'polypeptide(L)'
;MPATTSTPEFAPLPTAERWTLIGAVTAVTASGWGWMLYIDWMMRDMMRGGPSIAWMPPPAGVGGWSGYDFWMLFAMWAIMMVAMMTPTAVPMLRMYRIVQRNRSRQTLEIVPWMIFLIGYLASWTVFSAVISVVQWPLHEWGLLDPMMDSRSQLFSGILLIVAGLYQWTPWKDACLTLCRTPMQFLLARWKDGQAGALQMSFEHGLYCIGCCWALMLVLFAVGMMNMLWVAAITLFVIVEKALPSPARLFRTITGLLLASSGFWLLLLHFQGPT
;
A
#
# COMPACT_ATOMS: atom_id res chain seq x y z
N MET A 1 30.43 -38.78 10.21
CA MET A 1 30.71 -37.62 9.37
C MET A 1 29.49 -36.72 9.45
N PRO A 2 29.52 -35.53 10.02
CA PRO A 2 28.39 -34.64 10.02
C PRO A 2 28.25 -34.04 8.61
N ALA A 3 27.09 -34.21 8.01
CA ALA A 3 26.73 -33.60 6.75
C ALA A 3 26.69 -32.07 6.95
N THR A 4 27.66 -31.39 6.39
CA THR A 4 27.63 -29.92 6.26
C THR A 4 26.46 -29.56 5.35
N THR A 5 25.36 -29.13 5.93
CA THR A 5 24.27 -28.50 5.19
C THR A 5 24.75 -27.16 4.68
N SER A 6 25.42 -27.16 3.53
CA SER A 6 25.73 -25.94 2.79
C SER A 6 24.40 -25.31 2.39
N THR A 7 24.07 -24.17 2.97
CA THR A 7 23.00 -23.30 2.46
C THR A 7 23.29 -23.05 0.98
N PRO A 8 22.33 -23.23 0.07
CA PRO A 8 22.54 -22.98 -1.34
C PRO A 8 22.98 -21.50 -1.53
N GLU A 9 24.22 -21.32 -1.95
CA GLU A 9 24.78 -20.00 -2.22
C GLU A 9 24.21 -19.52 -3.57
N PHE A 10 23.19 -18.69 -3.49
CA PHE A 10 22.56 -18.11 -4.68
C PHE A 10 23.46 -17.02 -5.26
N ALA A 11 23.85 -17.17 -6.53
CA ALA A 11 24.64 -16.16 -7.22
C ALA A 11 23.92 -14.80 -7.25
N PRO A 12 24.59 -13.70 -6.95
CA PRO A 12 23.99 -12.37 -6.98
C PRO A 12 23.54 -12.00 -8.39
N LEU A 13 22.56 -11.10 -8.51
CA LEU A 13 22.12 -10.59 -9.80
C LEU A 13 23.24 -9.83 -10.51
N PRO A 14 23.39 -10.00 -11.83
CA PRO A 14 24.27 -9.17 -12.64
C PRO A 14 23.93 -7.69 -12.50
N THR A 15 24.93 -6.85 -12.60
CA THR A 15 24.79 -5.40 -12.42
C THR A 15 23.70 -4.80 -13.35
N ALA A 16 23.68 -5.23 -14.63
CA ALA A 16 22.70 -4.76 -15.59
C ALA A 16 21.26 -5.13 -15.20
N GLU A 17 21.00 -6.37 -14.79
CA GLU A 17 19.66 -6.81 -14.36
C GLU A 17 19.20 -6.09 -13.07
N ARG A 18 20.14 -5.83 -12.16
CA ARG A 18 19.85 -5.06 -10.95
C ARG A 18 19.41 -3.63 -11.28
N TRP A 19 20.10 -2.98 -12.22
CA TRP A 19 19.77 -1.60 -12.61
C TRP A 19 18.47 -1.52 -13.42
N THR A 20 18.18 -2.49 -14.28
CA THR A 20 16.89 -2.53 -15.01
C THR A 20 15.71 -2.69 -14.05
N LEU A 21 15.82 -3.58 -13.05
CA LEU A 21 14.78 -3.77 -12.05
C LEU A 21 14.58 -2.50 -11.21
N ILE A 22 15.67 -1.93 -10.70
CA ILE A 22 15.61 -0.69 -9.90
C ILE A 22 15.04 0.44 -10.75
N GLY A 23 15.51 0.61 -11.99
CA GLY A 23 15.04 1.63 -12.92
C GLY A 23 13.54 1.53 -13.21
N ALA A 24 13.03 0.33 -13.47
CA ALA A 24 11.60 0.12 -13.73
C ALA A 24 10.75 0.41 -12.49
N VAL A 25 11.14 -0.08 -11.30
CA VAL A 25 10.44 0.21 -10.06
C VAL A 25 10.46 1.69 -9.74
N THR A 26 11.61 2.35 -9.92
CA THR A 26 11.74 3.79 -9.70
C THR A 26 10.86 4.58 -10.69
N ALA A 27 10.82 4.18 -11.97
CA ALA A 27 9.98 4.84 -12.97
C ALA A 27 8.49 4.74 -12.61
N VAL A 28 8.00 3.54 -12.25
CA VAL A 28 6.61 3.33 -11.83
C VAL A 28 6.29 4.14 -10.58
N THR A 29 7.16 4.09 -9.58
CA THR A 29 6.99 4.85 -8.33
C THR A 29 6.98 6.35 -8.58
N ALA A 30 7.97 6.87 -9.32
CA ALA A 30 8.08 8.29 -9.63
C ALA A 30 6.91 8.80 -10.48
N SER A 31 6.41 8.00 -11.43
CA SER A 31 5.22 8.36 -12.22
C SER A 31 3.98 8.48 -11.33
N GLY A 32 3.77 7.53 -10.40
CA GLY A 32 2.65 7.57 -9.47
C GLY A 32 2.74 8.78 -8.52
N TRP A 33 3.90 9.03 -7.91
CA TRP A 33 4.12 10.20 -7.06
C TRP A 33 4.01 11.52 -7.84
N GLY A 34 4.56 11.58 -9.07
CA GLY A 34 4.45 12.75 -9.94
C GLY A 34 2.99 13.09 -10.26
N TRP A 35 2.17 12.06 -10.55
CA TRP A 35 0.74 12.23 -10.75
C TRP A 35 0.04 12.76 -9.50
N MET A 36 0.31 12.19 -8.33
CA MET A 36 -0.30 12.62 -7.07
C MET A 36 0.06 14.06 -6.72
N LEU A 37 1.33 14.44 -6.88
CA LEU A 37 1.79 15.82 -6.66
C LEU A 37 1.16 16.80 -7.66
N TYR A 38 0.97 16.36 -8.91
CA TYR A 38 0.29 17.17 -9.92
C TYR A 38 -1.18 17.42 -9.55
N ILE A 39 -1.89 16.39 -9.11
CA ILE A 39 -3.28 16.53 -8.65
C ILE A 39 -3.38 17.42 -7.40
N ASP A 40 -2.52 17.22 -6.40
CA ASP A 40 -2.46 18.06 -5.20
C ASP A 40 -2.20 19.54 -5.55
N TRP A 41 -1.25 19.79 -6.46
CA TRP A 41 -0.98 21.14 -6.94
C TRP A 41 -2.19 21.76 -7.65
N MET A 42 -2.83 21.00 -8.55
CA MET A 42 -4.00 21.45 -9.31
C MET A 42 -5.18 21.76 -8.37
N MET A 43 -5.42 20.93 -7.36
CA MET A 43 -6.49 21.15 -6.37
C MET A 43 -6.23 22.38 -5.52
N ARG A 44 -4.98 22.63 -5.12
CA ARG A 44 -4.60 23.85 -4.40
C ARG A 44 -4.75 25.12 -5.25
N ASP A 45 -4.42 25.03 -6.53
CA ASP A 45 -4.59 26.13 -7.48
C ASP A 45 -6.08 26.46 -7.66
N MET A 46 -6.94 25.46 -7.81
CA MET A 46 -8.38 25.63 -7.87
C MET A 46 -8.95 26.31 -6.60
N MET A 47 -8.48 25.94 -5.42
CA MET A 47 -8.90 26.59 -4.16
C MET A 47 -8.47 28.06 -4.07
N ARG A 48 -7.43 28.48 -4.83
CA ARG A 48 -6.97 29.86 -4.93
C ARG A 48 -7.67 30.66 -6.03
N GLY A 49 -8.70 30.08 -6.67
CA GLY A 49 -9.45 30.72 -7.75
C GLY A 49 -8.93 30.43 -9.16
N GLY A 50 -8.05 29.45 -9.30
CA GLY A 50 -7.60 28.93 -10.58
C GLY A 50 -8.71 28.16 -11.33
N PRO A 51 -8.49 27.79 -12.61
CA PRO A 51 -9.49 27.08 -13.40
C PRO A 51 -9.81 25.70 -12.78
N SER A 52 -11.10 25.37 -12.70
CA SER A 52 -11.61 24.09 -12.18
C SER A 52 -11.38 22.93 -13.17
N ILE A 53 -10.15 22.48 -13.32
CA ILE A 53 -9.76 21.38 -14.21
C ILE A 53 -9.65 20.06 -13.42
N ALA A 54 -9.44 20.13 -12.10
CA ALA A 54 -9.36 18.95 -11.27
C ALA A 54 -10.74 18.37 -11.00
N TRP A 55 -10.85 17.03 -11.16
CA TRP A 55 -12.05 16.33 -10.72
C TRP A 55 -12.13 16.35 -9.18
N MET A 56 -13.30 16.71 -8.67
CA MET A 56 -13.67 16.54 -7.28
C MET A 56 -15.01 15.79 -7.18
N PRO A 57 -15.16 14.87 -6.21
CA PRO A 57 -16.45 14.23 -6.00
C PRO A 57 -17.49 15.27 -5.60
N PRO A 58 -18.77 15.12 -6.01
CA PRO A 58 -19.83 16.02 -5.62
C PRO A 58 -19.98 16.05 -4.09
N PRO A 59 -20.35 17.20 -3.50
CA PRO A 59 -20.65 17.26 -2.08
C PRO A 59 -21.77 16.29 -1.70
N ALA A 60 -21.72 15.77 -0.49
CA ALA A 60 -22.76 14.88 0.04
C ALA A 60 -24.16 15.51 -0.11
N GLY A 61 -25.11 14.77 -0.68
CA GLY A 61 -26.51 15.21 -0.87
C GLY A 61 -26.75 16.15 -2.06
N VAL A 62 -25.72 16.47 -2.87
CA VAL A 62 -25.86 17.31 -4.07
C VAL A 62 -25.56 16.48 -5.31
N GLY A 63 -26.61 15.89 -5.90
CA GLY A 63 -26.50 15.05 -7.08
C GLY A 63 -25.94 13.65 -6.77
N GLY A 64 -26.54 12.61 -7.33
CA GLY A 64 -26.06 11.23 -7.18
C GLY A 64 -24.68 11.06 -7.85
N TRP A 65 -23.86 10.17 -7.31
CA TRP A 65 -22.60 9.76 -7.92
C TRP A 65 -22.84 9.15 -9.29
N SER A 66 -22.08 9.62 -10.28
CA SER A 66 -22.07 9.05 -11.61
C SER A 66 -21.03 7.93 -11.73
N GLY A 67 -21.14 7.11 -12.77
CA GLY A 67 -20.11 6.13 -13.08
C GLY A 67 -18.74 6.76 -13.34
N TYR A 68 -18.70 8.01 -13.80
CA TYR A 68 -17.47 8.78 -13.97
C TYR A 68 -16.79 9.08 -12.62
N ASP A 69 -17.57 9.51 -11.61
CA ASP A 69 -17.03 9.81 -10.27
C ASP A 69 -16.44 8.57 -9.62
N PHE A 70 -17.09 7.41 -9.76
CA PHE A 70 -16.57 6.14 -9.30
C PHE A 70 -15.25 5.78 -10.00
N TRP A 71 -15.17 5.96 -11.32
CA TRP A 71 -13.93 5.69 -12.07
C TRP A 71 -12.78 6.58 -11.64
N MET A 72 -13.03 7.87 -11.43
CA MET A 72 -12.01 8.82 -10.97
C MET A 72 -11.52 8.46 -9.57
N LEU A 73 -12.43 8.12 -8.66
CA LEU A 73 -12.10 7.65 -7.33
C LEU A 73 -11.25 6.38 -7.35
N PHE A 74 -11.68 5.40 -8.14
CA PHE A 74 -10.91 4.16 -8.31
C PHE A 74 -9.51 4.42 -8.89
N ALA A 75 -9.41 5.23 -9.95
CA ALA A 75 -8.12 5.58 -10.56
C ALA A 75 -7.19 6.27 -9.56
N MET A 76 -7.73 7.19 -8.76
CA MET A 76 -6.98 7.86 -7.71
C MET A 76 -6.42 6.85 -6.68
N TRP A 77 -7.26 5.96 -6.15
CA TRP A 77 -6.83 4.90 -5.24
C TRP A 77 -5.79 3.97 -5.88
N ALA A 78 -6.03 3.54 -7.12
CA ALA A 78 -5.12 2.63 -7.82
C ALA A 78 -3.72 3.26 -8.01
N ILE A 79 -3.65 4.51 -8.47
CA ILE A 79 -2.39 5.23 -8.65
C ILE A 79 -1.68 5.45 -7.31
N MET A 80 -2.43 5.84 -6.27
CA MET A 80 -1.89 6.02 -4.92
C MET A 80 -1.32 4.70 -4.37
N MET A 81 -2.04 3.60 -4.47
CA MET A 81 -1.54 2.29 -4.02
C MET A 81 -0.32 1.83 -4.82
N VAL A 82 -0.29 2.05 -6.14
CA VAL A 82 0.89 1.79 -6.96
C VAL A 82 2.08 2.62 -6.49
N ALA A 83 1.91 3.92 -6.29
CA ALA A 83 2.98 4.83 -5.84
C ALA A 83 3.55 4.42 -4.48
N MET A 84 2.68 4.10 -3.52
CA MET A 84 3.07 3.77 -2.15
C MET A 84 3.68 2.36 -2.01
N MET A 85 3.14 1.38 -2.74
CA MET A 85 3.43 -0.03 -2.50
C MET A 85 4.47 -0.63 -3.44
N THR A 86 4.70 -0.05 -4.62
CA THR A 86 5.74 -0.53 -5.55
C THR A 86 7.14 -0.57 -4.92
N PRO A 87 7.61 0.45 -4.16
CA PRO A 87 8.92 0.40 -3.51
C PRO A 87 9.04 -0.77 -2.52
N THR A 88 7.94 -1.14 -1.85
CA THR A 88 7.94 -2.21 -0.87
C THR A 88 8.06 -3.61 -1.49
N ALA A 89 7.81 -3.76 -2.79
CA ALA A 89 7.94 -5.02 -3.53
C ALA A 89 9.40 -5.33 -3.96
N VAL A 90 10.32 -4.35 -3.91
CA VAL A 90 11.70 -4.50 -4.38
C VAL A 90 12.42 -5.72 -3.80
N PRO A 91 12.42 -5.98 -2.47
CA PRO A 91 13.10 -7.14 -1.92
C PRO A 91 12.57 -8.46 -2.49
N MET A 92 11.25 -8.55 -2.67
CA MET A 92 10.59 -9.72 -3.23
C MET A 92 10.91 -9.94 -4.70
N LEU A 93 10.85 -8.88 -5.51
CA LEU A 93 11.20 -8.92 -6.93
C LEU A 93 12.66 -9.35 -7.15
N ARG A 94 13.57 -8.81 -6.35
CA ARG A 94 15.00 -9.20 -6.41
C ARG A 94 15.18 -10.68 -6.08
N MET A 95 14.54 -11.14 -5.01
CA MET A 95 14.65 -12.53 -4.58
C MET A 95 13.99 -13.48 -5.58
N TYR A 96 12.82 -13.13 -6.11
CA TYR A 96 12.16 -13.89 -7.18
C TYR A 96 13.10 -14.07 -8.38
N ARG A 97 13.76 -13.01 -8.83
CA ARG A 97 14.68 -13.08 -9.97
C ARG A 97 15.91 -13.96 -9.69
N ILE A 98 16.47 -13.88 -8.46
CA ILE A 98 17.59 -14.74 -8.06
C ILE A 98 17.18 -16.22 -8.10
N VAL A 99 16.04 -16.57 -7.49
CA VAL A 99 15.56 -17.96 -7.45
C VAL A 99 15.23 -18.47 -8.85
N GLN A 100 14.54 -17.66 -9.66
CA GLN A 100 14.22 -18.01 -11.05
C GLN A 100 15.46 -18.33 -11.87
N ARG A 101 16.47 -17.47 -11.81
CA ARG A 101 17.72 -17.65 -12.54
C ARG A 101 18.45 -18.94 -12.17
N ASN A 102 18.47 -19.26 -10.88
CA ASN A 102 19.13 -20.48 -10.41
C ASN A 102 18.36 -21.76 -10.79
N ARG A 103 17.04 -21.69 -10.97
CA ARG A 103 16.22 -22.83 -11.38
C ARG A 103 16.21 -23.05 -12.91
N SER A 104 16.07 -21.99 -13.69
CA SER A 104 15.85 -22.14 -15.15
C SER A 104 17.14 -22.17 -15.98
N ARG A 105 18.31 -21.88 -15.42
CA ARG A 105 19.60 -21.71 -16.11
C ARG A 105 19.53 -20.80 -17.37
N GLN A 106 18.43 -20.09 -17.56
CA GLN A 106 18.20 -19.23 -18.74
C GLN A 106 18.69 -17.82 -18.46
N THR A 107 19.40 -17.27 -19.44
CA THR A 107 19.87 -15.90 -19.47
C THR A 107 18.74 -14.95 -19.84
N LEU A 108 18.66 -13.79 -19.15
CA LEU A 108 17.95 -12.58 -19.56
C LEU A 108 16.47 -12.72 -19.98
N GLU A 109 15.63 -13.36 -19.17
CA GLU A 109 14.18 -13.19 -19.35
C GLU A 109 13.68 -12.06 -18.44
N ILE A 110 13.45 -10.89 -19.01
CA ILE A 110 12.82 -9.73 -18.33
C ILE A 110 11.35 -10.03 -18.03
N VAL A 111 10.69 -10.78 -18.90
CA VAL A 111 9.26 -11.08 -18.87
C VAL A 111 8.75 -11.62 -17.52
N PRO A 112 9.38 -12.60 -16.86
CA PRO A 112 8.82 -13.18 -15.65
C PRO A 112 8.79 -12.25 -14.46
N TRP A 113 9.78 -11.37 -14.25
CA TRP A 113 9.73 -10.44 -13.12
C TRP A 113 8.75 -9.30 -13.36
N MET A 114 8.51 -8.90 -14.63
CA MET A 114 7.45 -7.96 -14.99
C MET A 114 6.08 -8.57 -14.68
N ILE A 115 5.86 -9.85 -15.06
CA ILE A 115 4.62 -10.57 -14.72
C ILE A 115 4.43 -10.62 -13.20
N PHE A 116 5.52 -10.88 -12.46
CA PHE A 116 5.47 -10.85 -11.00
C PHE A 116 5.06 -9.46 -10.46
N LEU A 117 5.64 -8.38 -10.99
CA LEU A 117 5.25 -7.01 -10.62
C LEU A 117 3.77 -6.75 -10.96
N ILE A 118 3.31 -7.13 -12.15
CA ILE A 118 1.92 -6.96 -12.58
C ILE A 118 0.96 -7.69 -11.63
N GLY A 119 1.23 -8.94 -11.27
CA GLY A 119 0.39 -9.69 -10.34
C GLY A 119 0.33 -9.07 -8.93
N TYR A 120 1.45 -8.52 -8.45
CA TYR A 120 1.49 -7.77 -7.21
C TYR A 120 0.64 -6.48 -7.30
N LEU A 121 0.76 -5.72 -8.38
CA LEU A 121 -0.03 -4.51 -8.59
C LEU A 121 -1.51 -4.83 -8.82
N ALA A 122 -1.82 -5.96 -9.44
CA ALA A 122 -3.21 -6.41 -9.62
C ALA A 122 -3.92 -6.61 -8.28
N SER A 123 -3.24 -7.19 -7.26
CA SER A 123 -3.83 -7.33 -5.93
C SER A 123 -4.14 -5.98 -5.28
N TRP A 124 -3.28 -4.97 -5.44
CA TRP A 124 -3.51 -3.61 -4.97
C TRP A 124 -4.59 -2.87 -5.77
N THR A 125 -4.72 -3.17 -7.07
CA THR A 125 -5.82 -2.67 -7.89
C THR A 125 -7.17 -3.23 -7.43
N VAL A 126 -7.22 -4.52 -7.08
CA VAL A 126 -8.43 -5.11 -6.47
C VAL A 126 -8.75 -4.45 -5.12
N PHE A 127 -7.74 -4.23 -4.27
CA PHE A 127 -7.94 -3.48 -3.03
C PHE A 127 -8.48 -2.08 -3.28
N SER A 128 -7.95 -1.38 -4.29
CA SER A 128 -8.41 -0.03 -4.68
C SER A 128 -9.88 -0.04 -5.13
N ALA A 129 -10.29 -1.08 -5.86
CA ALA A 129 -11.70 -1.22 -6.26
C ALA A 129 -12.60 -1.44 -5.04
N VAL A 130 -12.20 -2.32 -4.11
CA VAL A 130 -12.97 -2.60 -2.89
C VAL A 130 -13.10 -1.33 -2.03
N ILE A 131 -11.99 -0.60 -1.82
CA ILE A 131 -12.02 0.59 -0.97
C ILE A 131 -12.84 1.73 -1.61
N SER A 132 -12.84 1.84 -2.95
CA SER A 132 -13.67 2.81 -3.66
C SER A 132 -15.17 2.51 -3.50
N VAL A 133 -15.55 1.23 -3.54
CA VAL A 133 -16.94 0.81 -3.25
C VAL A 133 -17.33 1.12 -1.81
N VAL A 134 -16.40 0.91 -0.85
CA VAL A 134 -16.64 1.23 0.58
C VAL A 134 -16.72 2.74 0.81
N GLN A 135 -15.92 3.52 0.11
CA GLN A 135 -15.88 4.97 0.26
C GLN A 135 -17.15 5.65 -0.26
N TRP A 136 -17.80 5.12 -1.28
CA TRP A 136 -19.04 5.68 -1.83
C TRP A 136 -20.11 5.92 -0.75
N PRO A 137 -20.60 4.91 -0.01
CA PRO A 137 -21.60 5.16 1.04
C PRO A 137 -21.10 6.09 2.16
N LEU A 138 -19.80 6.08 2.48
CA LEU A 138 -19.25 7.01 3.46
C LEU A 138 -19.40 8.47 3.02
N HIS A 139 -19.30 8.72 1.73
CA HIS A 139 -19.52 10.04 1.14
C HIS A 139 -21.01 10.42 1.13
N GLU A 140 -21.88 9.50 0.72
CA GLU A 140 -23.34 9.69 0.73
C GLU A 140 -23.87 9.98 2.15
N TRP A 141 -23.30 9.36 3.16
CA TRP A 141 -23.66 9.60 4.57
C TRP A 141 -23.03 10.88 5.15
N GLY A 142 -22.28 11.63 4.35
CA GLY A 142 -21.66 12.88 4.77
C GLY A 142 -20.54 12.73 5.81
N LEU A 143 -19.96 11.52 5.92
CA LEU A 143 -18.81 11.27 6.81
C LEU A 143 -17.50 11.79 6.22
N LEU A 144 -17.45 11.96 4.90
CA LEU A 144 -16.31 12.50 4.17
C LEU A 144 -16.73 13.80 3.47
N ASP A 145 -15.81 14.75 3.36
CA ASP A 145 -15.98 15.96 2.60
C ASP A 145 -15.55 15.80 1.12
N PRO A 146 -15.75 16.80 0.25
CA PRO A 146 -15.29 16.74 -1.15
C PRO A 146 -13.77 16.58 -1.31
N MET A 147 -12.99 16.96 -0.29
CA MET A 147 -11.54 16.75 -0.24
C MET A 147 -11.18 15.35 0.30
N MET A 148 -12.20 14.51 0.55
CA MET A 148 -12.08 13.14 1.06
C MET A 148 -11.48 13.06 2.47
N ASP A 149 -11.56 14.16 3.22
CA ASP A 149 -11.17 14.23 4.61
C ASP A 149 -12.37 13.86 5.49
N SER A 150 -12.10 13.23 6.64
CA SER A 150 -13.17 12.91 7.59
C SER A 150 -13.72 14.17 8.24
N ARG A 151 -15.03 14.37 8.13
CA ARG A 151 -15.77 15.42 8.84
C ARG A 151 -16.08 15.06 10.29
N SER A 152 -15.97 13.78 10.63
CA SER A 152 -16.40 13.26 11.92
C SER A 152 -15.22 12.85 12.78
N GLN A 153 -15.01 13.54 13.89
CA GLN A 153 -14.03 13.14 14.90
C GLN A 153 -14.31 11.72 15.45
N LEU A 154 -15.58 11.34 15.54
CA LEU A 154 -16.00 10.00 15.92
C LEU A 154 -15.49 8.96 14.90
N PHE A 155 -15.73 9.19 13.61
CA PHE A 155 -15.29 8.28 12.55
C PHE A 155 -13.77 8.17 12.50
N SER A 156 -13.05 9.30 12.50
CA SER A 156 -11.58 9.33 12.54
C SER A 156 -11.02 8.63 13.79
N GLY A 157 -11.61 8.89 14.95
CA GLY A 157 -11.21 8.27 16.21
C GLY A 157 -11.35 6.75 16.17
N ILE A 158 -12.48 6.24 15.67
CA ILE A 158 -12.71 4.79 15.51
C ILE A 158 -11.68 4.19 14.55
N LEU A 159 -11.44 4.80 13.39
CA LEU A 159 -10.45 4.30 12.41
C LEU A 159 -9.05 4.21 13.00
N LEU A 160 -8.61 5.23 13.73
CA LEU A 160 -7.29 5.24 14.37
C LEU A 160 -7.18 4.17 15.47
N ILE A 161 -8.22 3.97 16.27
CA ILE A 161 -8.25 2.90 17.28
C ILE A 161 -8.19 1.54 16.62
N VAL A 162 -9.01 1.29 15.59
CA VAL A 162 -9.01 0.03 14.86
C VAL A 162 -7.63 -0.24 14.23
N ALA A 163 -7.02 0.77 13.60
CA ALA A 163 -5.68 0.65 13.03
C ALA A 163 -4.62 0.39 14.12
N GLY A 164 -4.74 1.03 15.28
CA GLY A 164 -3.85 0.82 16.42
C GLY A 164 -3.97 -0.59 17.00
N LEU A 165 -5.19 -1.07 17.23
CA LEU A 165 -5.45 -2.43 17.72
C LEU A 165 -4.97 -3.48 16.73
N TYR A 166 -5.15 -3.23 15.43
CA TYR A 166 -4.68 -4.13 14.39
C TYR A 166 -3.16 -4.35 14.43
N GLN A 167 -2.37 -3.35 14.89
CA GLN A 167 -0.92 -3.49 15.02
C GLN A 167 -0.51 -4.65 15.95
N TRP A 168 -1.36 -5.03 16.90
CA TRP A 168 -1.07 -6.07 17.89
C TRP A 168 -1.66 -7.44 17.52
N THR A 169 -2.40 -7.52 16.41
CA THR A 169 -3.03 -8.77 16.03
C THR A 169 -2.01 -9.80 15.52
N PRO A 170 -2.23 -11.10 15.83
CA PRO A 170 -1.40 -12.17 15.30
C PRO A 170 -1.52 -12.30 13.78
N TRP A 171 -2.63 -11.87 13.19
CA TRP A 171 -2.85 -11.90 11.74
C TRP A 171 -1.92 -10.93 11.01
N LYS A 172 -1.78 -9.70 11.54
CA LYS A 172 -0.78 -8.78 11.01
C LYS A 172 0.62 -9.37 11.08
N ASP A 173 0.97 -10.00 12.21
CA ASP A 173 2.29 -10.58 12.42
C ASP A 173 2.58 -11.71 11.41
N ALA A 174 1.62 -12.58 11.19
CA ALA A 174 1.73 -13.67 10.21
C ALA A 174 1.91 -13.13 8.78
N CYS A 175 1.08 -12.17 8.36
CA CYS A 175 1.20 -11.54 7.04
C CYS A 175 2.54 -10.81 6.88
N LEU A 176 2.96 -10.04 7.88
CA LEU A 176 4.18 -9.27 7.86
C LEU A 176 5.43 -10.16 7.81
N THR A 177 5.42 -11.30 8.50
CA THR A 177 6.50 -12.29 8.45
C THR A 177 6.71 -12.80 7.03
N LEU A 178 5.63 -13.16 6.31
CA LEU A 178 5.72 -13.59 4.91
C LEU A 178 6.23 -12.48 3.98
N CYS A 179 5.87 -11.23 4.25
CA CYS A 179 6.40 -10.09 3.48
C CYS A 179 7.89 -9.83 3.75
N ARG A 180 8.37 -10.11 4.97
CA ARG A 180 9.77 -9.89 5.38
C ARG A 180 10.71 -11.03 4.99
N THR A 181 10.18 -12.22 4.73
CA THR A 181 10.95 -13.42 4.41
C THR A 181 10.68 -13.91 2.98
N PRO A 182 11.08 -13.13 1.94
CA PRO A 182 10.74 -13.44 0.56
C PRO A 182 11.30 -14.81 0.09
N MET A 183 12.46 -15.20 0.61
CA MET A 183 13.05 -16.49 0.29
C MET A 183 12.18 -17.66 0.79
N GLN A 184 11.72 -17.60 2.04
CA GLN A 184 10.87 -18.65 2.61
C GLN A 184 9.55 -18.75 1.87
N PHE A 185 8.93 -17.59 1.55
CA PHE A 185 7.71 -17.55 0.75
C PHE A 185 7.89 -18.24 -0.61
N LEU A 186 8.96 -17.87 -1.35
CA LEU A 186 9.23 -18.43 -2.67
C LEU A 186 9.55 -19.91 -2.64
N LEU A 187 10.35 -20.37 -1.68
CA LEU A 187 10.70 -21.80 -1.57
C LEU A 187 9.48 -22.65 -1.22
N ALA A 188 8.57 -22.15 -0.38
CA ALA A 188 7.38 -22.88 0.04
C ALA A 188 6.27 -22.89 -1.04
N ARG A 189 6.21 -21.87 -1.92
CA ARG A 189 5.09 -21.66 -2.84
C ARG A 189 5.50 -21.54 -4.30
N TRP A 190 6.69 -22.03 -4.65
CA TRP A 190 7.19 -21.93 -6.01
C TRP A 190 6.27 -22.62 -7.02
N LYS A 191 5.94 -21.90 -8.08
CA LYS A 191 5.20 -22.39 -9.23
C LYS A 191 5.94 -21.98 -10.50
N ASP A 192 6.13 -22.91 -11.42
CA ASP A 192 6.85 -22.65 -12.64
C ASP A 192 5.98 -21.95 -13.70
N GLY A 193 6.63 -21.27 -14.62
CA GLY A 193 5.99 -20.58 -15.73
C GLY A 193 5.38 -19.21 -15.38
N GLN A 194 4.84 -18.56 -16.41
CA GLN A 194 4.28 -17.20 -16.30
C GLN A 194 3.02 -17.15 -15.41
N ALA A 195 2.14 -18.13 -15.56
CA ALA A 195 0.94 -18.25 -14.72
C ALA A 195 1.31 -18.48 -13.25
N GLY A 196 2.35 -19.28 -12.99
CA GLY A 196 2.89 -19.48 -11.65
C GLY A 196 3.44 -18.19 -11.05
N ALA A 197 4.18 -17.40 -11.83
CA ALA A 197 4.69 -16.09 -11.42
C ALA A 197 3.56 -15.13 -11.05
N LEU A 198 2.52 -15.05 -11.89
CA LEU A 198 1.35 -14.21 -11.65
C LEU A 198 0.62 -14.63 -10.36
N GLN A 199 0.39 -15.92 -10.18
CA GLN A 199 -0.30 -16.44 -9.00
C GLN A 199 0.50 -16.18 -7.71
N MET A 200 1.81 -16.50 -7.70
CA MET A 200 2.68 -16.24 -6.55
C MET A 200 2.72 -14.75 -6.18
N SER A 201 2.82 -13.88 -7.19
CA SER A 201 2.88 -12.44 -6.95
C SER A 201 1.55 -11.88 -6.45
N PHE A 202 0.42 -12.36 -6.96
CA PHE A 202 -0.89 -11.99 -6.47
C PHE A 202 -1.09 -12.44 -5.01
N GLU A 203 -0.73 -13.69 -4.68
CA GLU A 203 -0.75 -14.19 -3.31
C GLU A 203 0.14 -13.34 -2.38
N HIS A 204 1.36 -12.99 -2.82
CA HIS A 204 2.24 -12.11 -2.05
C HIS A 204 1.61 -10.73 -1.83
N GLY A 205 0.94 -10.17 -2.85
CA GLY A 205 0.20 -8.93 -2.74
C GLY A 205 -0.94 -9.01 -1.71
N LEU A 206 -1.65 -10.13 -1.61
CA LEU A 206 -2.68 -10.34 -0.58
C LEU A 206 -2.07 -10.35 0.84
N TYR A 207 -0.91 -10.97 1.05
CA TYR A 207 -0.20 -10.87 2.33
C TYR A 207 0.26 -9.45 2.63
N CYS A 208 0.71 -8.72 1.60
CA CYS A 208 1.07 -7.31 1.72
C CYS A 208 -0.13 -6.45 2.11
N ILE A 209 -1.29 -6.63 1.50
CA ILE A 209 -2.55 -6.00 1.91
C ILE A 209 -2.85 -6.38 3.36
N GLY A 210 -2.84 -7.68 3.68
CA GLY A 210 -3.09 -8.17 5.03
C GLY A 210 -2.19 -7.53 6.10
N CYS A 211 -0.94 -7.21 5.81
CA CYS A 211 -0.07 -6.58 6.82
C CYS A 211 -0.30 -5.08 7.01
N CYS A 212 -0.87 -4.35 6.03
CA CYS A 212 -0.94 -2.89 6.07
C CYS A 212 -2.30 -2.26 5.71
N TRP A 213 -3.35 -3.02 5.39
CA TRP A 213 -4.66 -2.47 5.02
C TRP A 213 -5.22 -1.48 6.03
N ALA A 214 -5.07 -1.77 7.33
CA ALA A 214 -5.55 -0.90 8.39
C ALA A 214 -4.83 0.47 8.40
N LEU A 215 -3.55 0.51 8.01
CA LEU A 215 -2.81 1.76 7.84
C LEU A 215 -3.31 2.55 6.62
N MET A 216 -3.80 1.87 5.57
CA MET A 216 -4.42 2.56 4.44
C MET A 216 -5.75 3.22 4.85
N LEU A 217 -6.49 2.63 5.80
CA LEU A 217 -7.70 3.26 6.35
C LEU A 217 -7.39 4.51 7.18
N VAL A 218 -6.19 4.64 7.77
CA VAL A 218 -5.79 5.86 8.49
C VAL A 218 -5.81 7.08 7.55
N LEU A 219 -5.60 6.89 6.25
CA LEU A 219 -5.69 7.99 5.27
C LEU A 219 -7.06 8.68 5.28
N PHE A 220 -8.16 7.98 5.59
CA PHE A 220 -9.47 8.61 5.77
C PHE A 220 -9.52 9.52 6.99
N ALA A 221 -8.76 9.21 8.04
CA ALA A 221 -8.75 10.01 9.27
C ALA A 221 -7.84 11.24 9.19
N VAL A 222 -6.74 11.13 8.44
CA VAL A 222 -5.71 12.19 8.35
C VAL A 222 -5.76 12.98 7.04
N GLY A 223 -6.65 12.58 6.13
CA GLY A 223 -6.81 13.19 4.80
C GLY A 223 -6.03 12.48 3.70
N MET A 224 -6.77 11.91 2.75
CA MET A 224 -6.17 11.16 1.63
C MET A 224 -5.41 12.07 0.66
N MET A 225 -5.82 13.32 0.52
CA MET A 225 -5.19 14.31 -0.36
C MET A 225 -4.00 15.01 0.31
N ASN A 226 -3.72 14.70 1.57
CA ASN A 226 -2.57 15.26 2.26
C ASN A 226 -1.30 14.45 1.94
N MET A 227 -0.50 14.94 0.98
CA MET A 227 0.73 14.30 0.51
C MET A 227 1.73 14.00 1.63
N LEU A 228 1.74 14.80 2.70
CA LEU A 228 2.62 14.57 3.86
C LEU A 228 2.27 13.24 4.57
N TRP A 229 0.97 13.00 4.81
CA TRP A 229 0.52 11.78 5.45
C TRP A 229 0.66 10.55 4.55
N VAL A 230 0.40 10.71 3.25
CA VAL A 230 0.65 9.64 2.27
C VAL A 230 2.13 9.25 2.27
N ALA A 231 3.04 10.22 2.26
CA ALA A 231 4.48 9.98 2.34
C ALA A 231 4.91 9.36 3.68
N ALA A 232 4.37 9.86 4.79
CA ALA A 232 4.66 9.35 6.13
C ALA A 232 4.23 7.89 6.29
N ILE A 233 3.01 7.53 5.84
CA ILE A 233 2.53 6.16 5.88
C ILE A 233 3.33 5.25 4.93
N THR A 234 3.69 5.74 3.74
CA THR A 234 4.56 5.00 2.82
C THR A 234 5.91 4.68 3.45
N LEU A 235 6.57 5.70 4.01
CA LEU A 235 7.85 5.52 4.70
C LEU A 235 7.72 4.57 5.88
N PHE A 236 6.66 4.73 6.68
CA PHE A 236 6.38 3.84 7.79
C PHE A 236 6.28 2.37 7.34
N VAL A 237 5.50 2.07 6.29
CA VAL A 237 5.35 0.70 5.76
C VAL A 237 6.67 0.15 5.24
N ILE A 238 7.48 0.98 4.56
CA ILE A 238 8.82 0.59 4.09
C ILE A 238 9.71 0.22 5.28
N VAL A 239 9.78 1.08 6.29
CA VAL A 239 10.57 0.86 7.51
C VAL A 239 10.08 -0.37 8.25
N GLU A 240 8.76 -0.50 8.45
CA GLU A 240 8.18 -1.66 9.11
C GLU A 240 8.57 -2.98 8.44
N LYS A 241 8.56 -3.03 7.10
CA LYS A 241 8.97 -4.21 6.32
C LYS A 241 10.49 -4.44 6.31
N ALA A 242 11.29 -3.39 6.40
CA ALA A 242 12.75 -3.48 6.38
C ALA A 242 13.35 -3.88 7.75
N LEU A 243 12.65 -3.62 8.85
CA LEU A 243 13.12 -3.95 10.18
C LEU A 243 13.22 -5.46 10.38
N PRO A 244 14.34 -5.96 10.98
CA PRO A 244 14.47 -7.37 11.30
C PRO A 244 13.42 -7.82 12.33
N SER A 245 13.00 -9.08 12.26
CA SER A 245 12.10 -9.68 13.23
C SER A 245 12.84 -9.95 14.57
N PRO A 246 12.23 -9.75 15.77
CA PRO A 246 10.87 -9.26 16.01
C PRO A 246 10.84 -7.75 16.28
N ALA A 247 10.28 -6.97 15.34
CA ALA A 247 10.07 -5.55 15.56
C ALA A 247 8.80 -5.28 16.45
N ARG A 248 8.64 -6.07 17.51
CA ARG A 248 7.49 -5.96 18.43
C ARG A 248 7.40 -4.57 19.03
N LEU A 249 8.53 -4.03 19.48
CA LEU A 249 8.56 -2.69 20.08
C LEU A 249 8.06 -1.62 19.13
N PHE A 250 8.52 -1.65 17.86
CA PHE A 250 8.07 -0.71 16.84
C PHE A 250 6.56 -0.75 16.62
N ARG A 251 5.98 -1.95 16.48
CA ARG A 251 4.53 -2.15 16.33
C ARG A 251 3.76 -1.75 17.60
N THR A 252 4.30 -2.04 18.79
CA THR A 252 3.67 -1.66 20.05
C THR A 252 3.60 -0.15 20.18
N ILE A 253 4.69 0.56 19.92
CA ILE A 253 4.72 2.03 19.95
C ILE A 253 3.72 2.61 18.95
N THR A 254 3.73 2.12 17.72
CA THR A 254 2.81 2.61 16.68
C THR A 254 1.36 2.33 17.03
N GLY A 255 1.05 1.13 17.52
CA GLY A 255 -0.29 0.78 17.97
C GLY A 255 -0.77 1.68 19.10
N LEU A 256 0.09 1.97 20.08
CA LEU A 256 -0.21 2.91 21.17
C LEU A 256 -0.43 4.33 20.65
N LEU A 257 0.42 4.83 19.76
CA LEU A 257 0.28 6.17 19.19
C LEU A 257 -1.04 6.31 18.42
N LEU A 258 -1.39 5.36 17.57
CA LEU A 258 -2.64 5.39 16.82
C LEU A 258 -3.85 5.27 17.74
N ALA A 259 -3.84 4.32 18.67
CA ALA A 259 -4.97 4.11 19.57
C ALA A 259 -5.17 5.30 20.52
N SER A 260 -4.11 5.88 21.07
CA SER A 260 -4.20 7.07 21.94
C SER A 260 -4.65 8.31 21.17
N SER A 261 -4.19 8.51 19.95
CA SER A 261 -4.67 9.59 19.08
C SER A 261 -6.16 9.45 18.76
N GLY A 262 -6.59 8.22 18.44
CA GLY A 262 -8.00 7.92 18.19
C GLY A 262 -8.86 8.13 19.43
N PHE A 263 -8.40 7.69 20.60
CA PHE A 263 -9.09 7.91 21.87
C PHE A 263 -9.20 9.41 22.21
N TRP A 264 -8.15 10.17 21.96
CA TRP A 264 -8.14 11.62 22.11
C TRP A 264 -9.23 12.29 21.26
N LEU A 265 -9.35 11.91 19.97
CA LEU A 265 -10.39 12.44 19.10
C LEU A 265 -11.81 12.10 19.60
N LEU A 266 -12.01 10.90 20.16
CA LEU A 266 -13.29 10.54 20.76
C LEU A 266 -13.61 11.40 21.99
N LEU A 267 -12.63 11.66 22.85
CA LEU A 267 -12.83 12.55 24.01
C LEU A 267 -13.23 13.95 23.56
N LEU A 268 -12.57 14.52 22.55
CA LEU A 268 -12.93 15.83 22.00
C LEU A 268 -14.35 15.84 21.42
N HIS A 269 -14.76 14.77 20.78
CA HIS A 269 -16.13 14.64 20.24
C HIS A 269 -17.19 14.67 21.33
N PHE A 270 -16.96 13.98 22.47
CA PHE A 270 -17.92 13.91 23.59
C PHE A 270 -17.88 15.13 24.51
N GLN A 271 -16.84 15.93 24.49
CA GLN A 271 -16.75 17.17 25.25
C GLN A 271 -17.55 18.33 24.62
N GLY A 272 -18.02 18.15 23.36
CA GLY A 272 -18.75 19.17 22.61
C GLY A 272 -17.84 20.29 22.08
N PRO A 273 -18.36 21.17 21.22
CA PRO A 273 -17.61 22.34 20.80
C PRO A 273 -17.44 23.29 22.00
N THR A 274 -16.18 23.55 22.40
CA THR A 274 -15.80 24.62 23.33
C THR A 274 -15.94 25.97 22.67
#